data_5d6d01849ced34b55af4b14d155e4616
#
_entry.id   5d6d01849ced34b55af4b14d155e4616
#
_cell.length_a   1.000
_cell.length_b   1.000
_cell.length_c   1.000
_cell.angle_alpha   90.00
_cell.angle_beta   90.00
_cell.angle_gamma   90.00
#
_symmetry.space_group_name_H-M   'P 1'
#
loop_
_entity.id
_entity.type
_entity.pdbx_description
1 polymer ?
#
loop_
_entity_poly.entity_id
_entity_poly.type
_entity_poly.pdbx_seq_one_letter_code
_entity_poly.pdbx_strand_id
1 'polypeptide(L)'
;GVSFELKIGELLAMIGPNGAGKSTCFNMIYGILNPDSGSVKLDGRELIGMRPREIWRLGVGRTFQITAVYPSMSVVENVQMALISHHGRSFSSICRAAKLYRNEALQLLELIEMTDQADRAANILAYGDLKRLELAVALANEPILLLMDEPTAGMAPAERRALMKLTANIVINRKVSVLFTEHDMDVVFENAHRVLVLNRGQLLVEGSVDEVRANPDVQKVYLGGGSTFAGRETSDA
;
A
#
# COMPACT_ATOMS: atom_id res chain seq x y z
N GLY A 1 -2.93 20.86 -10.15
CA GLY A 1 -2.45 19.61 -10.74
C GLY A 1 -1.31 19.01 -9.93
N VAL A 2 -1.13 17.72 -10.04
CA VAL A 2 -0.09 16.97 -9.33
C VAL A 2 0.74 16.24 -10.38
N SER A 3 2.07 16.43 -10.35
CA SER A 3 3.00 15.70 -11.21
C SER A 3 4.13 15.17 -10.36
N PHE A 4 4.43 13.88 -10.45
CA PHE A 4 5.54 13.22 -9.76
C PHE A 4 5.90 11.93 -10.48
N GLU A 5 7.06 11.39 -10.13
CA GLU A 5 7.54 10.10 -10.60
C GLU A 5 7.82 9.20 -9.40
N LEU A 6 7.52 7.90 -9.53
CA LEU A 6 7.88 6.88 -8.56
C LEU A 6 8.96 5.99 -9.18
N LYS A 7 10.11 5.90 -8.53
CA LYS A 7 11.25 5.11 -9.01
C LYS A 7 11.05 3.63 -8.66
N ILE A 8 11.67 2.77 -9.46
CA ILE A 8 11.66 1.32 -9.20
C ILE A 8 12.30 1.01 -7.85
N GLY A 9 11.60 0.24 -7.02
CA GLY A 9 12.07 -0.12 -5.68
C GLY A 9 12.06 1.06 -4.68
N GLU A 10 11.22 2.07 -4.92
CA GLU A 10 11.05 3.21 -4.02
C GLU A 10 9.83 3.03 -3.13
N LEU A 11 9.97 3.41 -1.86
CA LEU A 11 8.89 3.57 -0.91
C LEU A 11 8.58 5.08 -0.77
N LEU A 12 7.54 5.53 -1.50
CA LEU A 12 7.13 6.93 -1.61
C LEU A 12 5.89 7.18 -0.77
N ALA A 13 5.97 8.12 0.18
CA ALA A 13 4.82 8.55 0.96
C ALA A 13 4.10 9.72 0.28
N MET A 14 2.77 9.66 0.22
CA MET A 14 1.92 10.78 -0.19
C MET A 14 1.13 11.25 1.03
N ILE A 15 1.49 12.40 1.58
CA ILE A 15 0.88 12.98 2.76
C ILE A 15 0.13 14.28 2.45
N GLY A 16 -0.67 14.75 3.39
CA GLY A 16 -1.44 15.98 3.27
C GLY A 16 -2.68 15.94 4.16
N PRO A 17 -3.29 17.08 4.47
CA PRO A 17 -4.50 17.14 5.28
C PRO A 17 -5.68 16.40 4.64
N ASN A 18 -6.76 16.22 5.40
CA ASN A 18 -8.00 15.67 4.86
C ASN A 18 -8.51 16.55 3.72
N GLY A 19 -8.93 15.94 2.61
CA GLY A 19 -9.34 16.66 1.41
C GLY A 19 -8.19 17.19 0.54
N ALA A 20 -6.92 16.87 0.84
CA ALA A 20 -5.78 17.28 0.01
C ALA A 20 -5.75 16.66 -1.39
N GLY A 21 -6.51 15.56 -1.62
CA GLY A 21 -6.58 14.88 -2.91
C GLY A 21 -5.83 13.53 -2.97
N LYS A 22 -5.31 13.02 -1.85
CA LYS A 22 -4.57 11.75 -1.79
C LYS A 22 -5.35 10.58 -2.38
N SER A 23 -6.53 10.29 -1.85
CA SER A 23 -7.39 9.18 -2.32
C SER A 23 -7.89 9.40 -3.76
N THR A 24 -8.07 10.65 -4.19
CA THR A 24 -8.38 11.00 -5.57
C THR A 24 -7.23 10.59 -6.50
N CYS A 25 -6.00 10.93 -6.13
CA CYS A 25 -4.80 10.54 -6.87
C CYS A 25 -4.68 9.01 -6.97
N PHE A 26 -4.86 8.27 -5.86
CA PHE A 26 -4.88 6.81 -5.84
C PHE A 26 -5.95 6.23 -6.75
N ASN A 27 -7.15 6.80 -6.73
CA ASN A 27 -8.25 6.36 -7.58
C ASN A 27 -8.02 6.64 -9.07
N MET A 28 -7.28 7.70 -9.42
CA MET A 28 -6.86 7.96 -10.79
C MET A 28 -5.80 6.95 -11.25
N ILE A 29 -4.78 6.68 -10.42
CA ILE A 29 -3.74 5.69 -10.74
C ILE A 29 -4.35 4.30 -10.93
N TYR A 30 -5.35 3.94 -10.13
CA TYR A 30 -6.01 2.63 -10.18
C TYR A 30 -7.19 2.54 -11.18
N GLY A 31 -7.46 3.62 -11.96
CA GLY A 31 -8.49 3.62 -13.00
C GLY A 31 -9.93 3.64 -12.49
N ILE A 32 -10.16 4.05 -11.23
CA ILE A 32 -11.51 4.27 -10.67
C ILE A 32 -12.05 5.63 -11.10
N LEU A 33 -11.16 6.63 -11.20
CA LEU A 33 -11.48 7.98 -11.66
C LEU A 33 -10.61 8.31 -12.87
N ASN A 34 -11.17 9.02 -13.83
CA ASN A 34 -10.41 9.60 -14.92
C ASN A 34 -10.04 11.06 -14.56
N PRO A 35 -8.79 11.49 -14.78
CA PRO A 35 -8.43 12.89 -14.64
C PRO A 35 -9.03 13.71 -15.80
N ASP A 36 -9.32 14.98 -15.57
CA ASP A 36 -9.79 15.91 -16.60
C ASP A 36 -8.69 16.21 -17.64
N SER A 37 -7.43 16.13 -17.23
CA SER A 37 -6.26 16.35 -18.08
C SER A 37 -5.00 15.73 -17.48
N GLY A 38 -3.96 15.57 -18.30
CA GLY A 38 -2.69 14.98 -17.91
C GLY A 38 -2.57 13.53 -18.34
N SER A 39 -1.62 12.79 -17.74
CA SER A 39 -1.36 11.36 -18.03
C SER A 39 -0.92 10.61 -16.78
N VAL A 40 -1.24 9.31 -16.72
CA VAL A 40 -0.75 8.39 -15.69
C VAL A 40 -0.08 7.22 -16.41
N LYS A 41 1.21 7.04 -16.20
CA LYS A 41 1.98 6.01 -16.91
C LYS A 41 2.62 5.04 -15.93
N LEU A 42 2.56 3.75 -16.28
CA LEU A 42 3.28 2.66 -15.63
C LEU A 42 4.25 2.07 -16.64
N ASP A 43 5.54 2.19 -16.38
CA ASP A 43 6.60 1.73 -17.30
C ASP A 43 6.37 2.20 -18.76
N GLY A 44 6.08 3.50 -18.90
CA GLY A 44 5.82 4.15 -20.19
C GLY A 44 4.42 3.90 -20.78
N ARG A 45 3.63 2.97 -20.22
CA ARG A 45 2.29 2.64 -20.69
C ARG A 45 1.24 3.53 -20.03
N GLU A 46 0.37 4.15 -20.85
CA GLU A 46 -0.73 4.97 -20.37
C GLU A 46 -1.79 4.11 -19.66
N LEU A 47 -2.23 4.55 -18.47
CA LEU A 47 -3.25 3.88 -17.66
C LEU A 47 -4.63 4.54 -17.76
N ILE A 48 -4.70 5.81 -18.20
CA ILE A 48 -5.99 6.53 -18.30
C ILE A 48 -6.92 5.81 -19.27
N GLY A 49 -8.19 5.64 -18.84
CA GLY A 49 -9.20 4.92 -19.60
C GLY A 49 -9.15 3.39 -19.45
N MET A 50 -8.13 2.84 -18.79
CA MET A 50 -8.08 1.42 -18.46
C MET A 50 -8.96 1.11 -17.25
N ARG A 51 -9.59 -0.06 -17.26
CA ARG A 51 -10.37 -0.53 -16.10
C ARG A 51 -9.45 -1.05 -14.99
N PRO A 52 -9.85 -0.99 -13.70
CA PRO A 52 -9.05 -1.46 -12.58
C PRO A 52 -8.51 -2.89 -12.76
N ARG A 53 -9.31 -3.81 -13.33
CA ARG A 53 -8.87 -5.19 -13.61
C ARG A 53 -7.74 -5.28 -14.66
N GLU A 54 -7.67 -4.32 -15.57
CA GLU A 54 -6.63 -4.26 -16.60
C GLU A 54 -5.35 -3.70 -16.01
N ILE A 55 -5.47 -2.66 -15.19
CA ILE A 55 -4.38 -2.07 -14.42
C ILE A 55 -3.79 -3.09 -13.43
N TRP A 56 -4.65 -3.84 -12.73
CA TRP A 56 -4.22 -4.93 -11.85
C TRP A 56 -3.38 -5.98 -12.61
N ARG A 57 -3.79 -6.37 -13.82
CA ARG A 57 -3.03 -7.32 -14.66
C ARG A 57 -1.71 -6.79 -15.18
N LEU A 58 -1.51 -5.48 -15.16
CA LEU A 58 -0.22 -4.85 -15.46
C LEU A 58 0.75 -4.85 -14.28
N GLY A 59 0.36 -5.43 -13.14
CA GLY A 59 1.17 -5.48 -11.95
C GLY A 59 0.98 -4.28 -11.02
N VAL A 60 -0.23 -3.70 -10.95
CA VAL A 60 -0.58 -2.73 -9.90
C VAL A 60 -1.39 -3.44 -8.82
N GLY A 61 -0.77 -3.72 -7.69
CA GLY A 61 -1.45 -4.17 -6.48
C GLY A 61 -2.06 -2.99 -5.72
N ARG A 62 -3.17 -3.22 -5.01
CA ARG A 62 -3.75 -2.23 -4.11
C ARG A 62 -4.26 -2.90 -2.84
N THR A 63 -3.89 -2.35 -1.68
CA THR A 63 -4.59 -2.62 -0.43
C THR A 63 -5.74 -1.65 -0.27
N PHE A 64 -6.85 -2.08 0.30
CA PHE A 64 -8.05 -1.26 0.48
C PHE A 64 -8.21 -0.88 1.95
N GLN A 65 -8.82 0.28 2.23
CA GLN A 65 -9.21 0.69 3.58
C GLN A 65 -10.17 -0.31 4.25
N ILE A 66 -11.04 -0.95 3.46
CA ILE A 66 -11.92 -2.02 3.92
C ILE A 66 -11.29 -3.33 3.50
N THR A 67 -11.01 -4.19 4.47
CA THR A 67 -10.35 -5.48 4.30
C THR A 67 -11.03 -6.32 3.23
N ALA A 68 -10.33 -6.53 2.10
CA ALA A 68 -10.86 -7.29 0.96
C ALA A 68 -10.52 -8.79 1.08
N VAL A 69 -10.75 -9.39 2.25
CA VAL A 69 -10.58 -10.82 2.50
C VAL A 69 -11.93 -11.51 2.62
N TYR A 70 -11.96 -12.79 2.32
CA TYR A 70 -13.12 -13.67 2.51
C TYR A 70 -13.09 -14.24 3.94
N PRO A 71 -13.94 -13.75 4.86
CA PRO A 71 -13.87 -14.15 6.28
C PRO A 71 -14.11 -15.64 6.52
N SER A 72 -14.90 -16.27 5.66
CA SER A 72 -15.26 -17.69 5.74
C SER A 72 -14.17 -18.65 5.23
N MET A 73 -13.15 -18.12 4.55
CA MET A 73 -12.02 -18.88 4.02
C MET A 73 -10.85 -18.85 5.01
N SER A 74 -9.97 -19.84 4.90
CA SER A 74 -8.70 -19.81 5.64
C SER A 74 -7.75 -18.74 5.07
N VAL A 75 -6.70 -18.42 5.82
CA VAL A 75 -5.65 -17.46 5.42
C VAL A 75 -5.05 -17.88 4.08
N VAL A 76 -4.65 -19.12 3.90
CA VAL A 76 -4.06 -19.62 2.66
C VAL A 76 -5.06 -19.60 1.51
N GLU A 77 -6.32 -19.93 1.75
CA GLU A 77 -7.36 -19.90 0.71
C GLU A 77 -7.63 -18.48 0.18
N ASN A 78 -7.55 -17.47 1.03
CA ASN A 78 -7.65 -16.07 0.59
C ASN A 78 -6.55 -15.71 -0.41
N VAL A 79 -5.31 -16.09 -0.15
CA VAL A 79 -4.18 -15.87 -1.05
C VAL A 79 -4.33 -16.72 -2.33
N GLN A 80 -4.75 -17.99 -2.20
CA GLN A 80 -5.03 -18.85 -3.35
C GLN A 80 -6.08 -18.26 -4.29
N MET A 81 -7.15 -17.64 -3.76
CA MET A 81 -8.17 -16.98 -4.59
C MET A 81 -7.59 -15.85 -5.45
N ALA A 82 -6.67 -15.06 -4.88
CA ALA A 82 -5.98 -14.01 -5.63
C ALA A 82 -5.07 -14.60 -6.73
N LEU A 83 -4.31 -15.67 -6.42
CA LEU A 83 -3.47 -16.38 -7.39
C LEU A 83 -4.30 -17.03 -8.50
N ILE A 84 -5.44 -17.66 -8.18
CA ILE A 84 -6.37 -18.23 -9.18
C ILE A 84 -6.89 -17.14 -10.12
N SER A 85 -7.22 -15.98 -9.59
CA SER A 85 -7.64 -14.81 -10.38
C SER A 85 -6.51 -14.30 -11.27
N HIS A 86 -5.29 -14.22 -10.75
CA HIS A 86 -4.11 -13.78 -11.50
C HIS A 86 -3.82 -14.70 -12.69
N HIS A 87 -3.78 -16.00 -12.48
CA HIS A 87 -3.51 -16.99 -13.51
C HIS A 87 -4.70 -17.27 -14.46
N GLY A 88 -5.82 -16.56 -14.31
CA GLY A 88 -6.97 -16.65 -15.19
C GLY A 88 -7.72 -17.98 -15.14
N ARG A 89 -7.54 -18.78 -14.07
CA ARG A 89 -8.15 -20.11 -13.91
C ARG A 89 -9.45 -20.12 -13.13
N SER A 90 -10.11 -18.98 -12.96
CA SER A 90 -11.35 -18.83 -12.18
C SER A 90 -12.52 -19.73 -12.66
N PHE A 91 -12.46 -20.27 -13.87
CA PHE A 91 -13.46 -21.15 -14.46
C PHE A 91 -12.96 -22.59 -14.70
N SER A 92 -11.80 -22.97 -14.17
CA SER A 92 -11.29 -24.32 -14.35
C SER A 92 -11.98 -25.32 -13.41
N SER A 93 -12.91 -26.09 -13.93
CA SER A 93 -13.69 -27.11 -13.18
C SER A 93 -12.90 -28.39 -12.83
N ILE A 94 -11.66 -28.52 -13.28
CA ILE A 94 -10.94 -29.81 -13.31
C ILE A 94 -10.12 -30.05 -12.05
N CYS A 95 -9.75 -29.02 -11.28
CA CYS A 95 -8.97 -29.15 -10.04
C CYS A 95 -9.74 -28.58 -8.85
N ARG A 96 -9.69 -29.28 -7.71
CA ARG A 96 -10.19 -28.72 -6.44
C ARG A 96 -9.41 -27.44 -6.14
N ALA A 97 -10.09 -26.33 -6.05
CA ALA A 97 -9.51 -25.00 -5.77
C ALA A 97 -8.55 -25.02 -4.56
N ALA A 98 -8.85 -25.82 -3.54
CA ALA A 98 -8.04 -26.00 -2.33
C ALA A 98 -6.60 -26.52 -2.58
N LYS A 99 -6.31 -27.11 -3.74
CA LYS A 99 -4.96 -27.58 -4.10
C LYS A 99 -4.25 -26.66 -5.09
N LEU A 100 -4.98 -25.76 -5.76
CA LEU A 100 -4.40 -24.86 -6.73
C LEU A 100 -3.54 -23.81 -6.02
N TYR A 101 -2.30 -23.66 -6.48
CA TYR A 101 -1.38 -22.62 -6.02
C TYR A 101 -1.10 -22.59 -4.51
N ARG A 102 -1.34 -23.70 -3.77
CA ARG A 102 -1.12 -23.71 -2.31
C ARG A 102 0.34 -23.41 -1.94
N ASN A 103 1.29 -23.98 -2.68
CA ASN A 103 2.71 -23.74 -2.41
C ASN A 103 3.10 -22.26 -2.68
N GLU A 104 2.60 -21.66 -3.77
CA GLU A 104 2.81 -20.25 -4.06
C GLU A 104 2.14 -19.35 -2.98
N ALA A 105 0.94 -19.71 -2.54
CA ALA A 105 0.27 -19.01 -1.45
C ALA A 105 1.08 -19.08 -0.15
N LEU A 106 1.64 -20.24 0.21
CA LEU A 106 2.49 -20.40 1.38
C LEU A 106 3.78 -19.56 1.28
N GLN A 107 4.38 -19.43 0.08
CA GLN A 107 5.52 -18.55 -0.13
C GLN A 107 5.15 -17.07 0.08
N LEU A 108 3.95 -16.64 -0.31
CA LEU A 108 3.47 -15.30 -0.03
C LEU A 108 3.17 -15.09 1.46
N LEU A 109 2.65 -16.12 2.15
CA LEU A 109 2.44 -16.07 3.60
C LEU A 109 3.76 -16.04 4.39
N GLU A 110 4.81 -16.66 3.89
CA GLU A 110 6.15 -16.58 4.47
C GLU A 110 6.70 -15.16 4.45
N LEU A 111 6.48 -14.41 3.34
CA LEU A 111 6.91 -13.01 3.23
C LEU A 111 6.27 -12.08 4.27
N ILE A 112 5.06 -12.42 4.72
CA ILE A 112 4.31 -11.64 5.70
C ILE A 112 4.32 -12.29 7.09
N GLU A 113 5.16 -13.32 7.31
CA GLU A 113 5.33 -14.03 8.59
C GLU A 113 4.02 -14.63 9.13
N MET A 114 3.21 -15.28 8.25
CA MET A 114 1.91 -15.88 8.63
C MET A 114 1.77 -17.34 8.21
N THR A 115 2.85 -18.04 7.95
CA THR A 115 2.81 -19.45 7.50
C THR A 115 2.19 -20.39 8.55
N ASP A 116 2.43 -20.14 9.83
CA ASP A 116 1.87 -20.89 10.96
C ASP A 116 0.35 -20.70 11.12
N GLN A 117 -0.20 -19.64 10.55
CA GLN A 117 -1.63 -19.33 10.56
C GLN A 117 -2.35 -19.74 9.26
N ALA A 118 -1.66 -20.38 8.31
CA ALA A 118 -2.17 -20.64 6.96
C ALA A 118 -3.56 -21.31 6.91
N ASP A 119 -3.81 -22.25 7.79
CA ASP A 119 -5.07 -23.02 7.82
C ASP A 119 -6.12 -22.43 8.79
N ARG A 120 -5.83 -21.32 9.47
CA ARG A 120 -6.79 -20.63 10.34
C ARG A 120 -7.82 -19.88 9.50
N ALA A 121 -9.06 -19.80 9.99
CA ALA A 121 -10.10 -19.01 9.35
C ALA A 121 -9.78 -17.51 9.48
N ALA A 122 -10.00 -16.74 8.40
CA ALA A 122 -9.65 -15.32 8.39
C ALA A 122 -10.50 -14.48 9.36
N ASN A 123 -11.72 -14.90 9.68
CA ASN A 123 -12.62 -14.18 10.59
C ASN A 123 -12.17 -14.19 12.07
N ILE A 124 -11.21 -15.03 12.46
CA ILE A 124 -10.69 -15.09 13.84
C ILE A 124 -9.32 -14.42 14.00
N LEU A 125 -8.81 -13.81 12.92
CA LEU A 125 -7.53 -13.12 12.96
C LEU A 125 -7.62 -11.81 13.75
N ALA A 126 -6.54 -11.45 14.43
CA ALA A 126 -6.36 -10.11 14.94
C ALA A 126 -6.29 -9.09 13.79
N TYR A 127 -6.63 -7.84 14.05
CA TYR A 127 -6.67 -6.79 13.03
C TYR A 127 -5.32 -6.60 12.30
N GLY A 128 -4.20 -6.66 13.04
CA GLY A 128 -2.87 -6.57 12.46
C GLY A 128 -2.56 -7.73 11.51
N ASP A 129 -3.00 -8.95 11.83
CA ASP A 129 -2.82 -10.12 10.97
C ASP A 129 -3.71 -10.03 9.72
N LEU A 130 -4.92 -9.46 9.83
CA LEU A 130 -5.76 -9.17 8.67
C LEU A 130 -5.06 -8.20 7.71
N LYS A 131 -4.39 -7.16 8.22
CA LYS A 131 -3.61 -6.21 7.40
C LYS A 131 -2.40 -6.87 6.72
N ARG A 132 -1.74 -7.81 7.39
CA ARG A 132 -0.69 -8.62 6.77
C ARG A 132 -1.26 -9.52 5.67
N LEU A 133 -2.41 -10.16 5.90
CA LEU A 133 -3.07 -10.98 4.89
C LEU A 133 -3.48 -10.16 3.66
N GLU A 134 -3.99 -8.94 3.83
CA GLU A 134 -4.26 -8.00 2.73
C GLU A 134 -3.01 -7.74 1.88
N LEU A 135 -1.86 -7.55 2.54
CA LEU A 135 -0.59 -7.36 1.85
C LEU A 135 -0.23 -8.61 1.02
N ALA A 136 -0.37 -9.84 1.55
CA ALA A 136 -0.14 -11.07 0.79
C ALA A 136 -1.08 -11.20 -0.42
N VAL A 137 -2.36 -10.88 -0.25
CA VAL A 137 -3.35 -10.87 -1.34
C VAL A 137 -2.97 -9.86 -2.42
N ALA A 138 -2.51 -8.66 -2.02
CA ALA A 138 -2.05 -7.63 -2.96
C ALA A 138 -0.75 -8.01 -3.68
N LEU A 139 0.06 -8.90 -3.10
CA LEU A 139 1.29 -9.41 -3.72
C LEU A 139 1.04 -10.58 -4.71
N ALA A 140 -0.14 -11.18 -4.69
CA ALA A 140 -0.45 -12.36 -5.49
C ALA A 140 -0.47 -12.11 -7.01
N ASN A 141 -0.55 -10.86 -7.46
CA ASN A 141 -0.43 -10.49 -8.87
C ASN A 141 1.00 -10.10 -9.29
N GLU A 142 2.00 -10.42 -8.47
CA GLU A 142 3.41 -10.07 -8.71
C GLU A 142 3.59 -8.58 -9.04
N PRO A 143 3.15 -7.66 -8.17
CA PRO A 143 3.07 -6.25 -8.52
C PRO A 143 4.45 -5.64 -8.74
N ILE A 144 4.55 -4.74 -9.72
CA ILE A 144 5.66 -3.80 -9.89
C ILE A 144 5.39 -2.49 -9.15
N LEU A 145 4.10 -2.19 -8.90
CA LEU A 145 3.61 -1.07 -8.10
C LEU A 145 2.57 -1.54 -7.09
N LEU A 146 2.76 -1.21 -5.82
CA LEU A 146 1.80 -1.43 -4.75
C LEU A 146 1.27 -0.09 -4.24
N LEU A 147 -0.05 0.07 -4.25
CA LEU A 147 -0.76 1.23 -3.70
C LEU A 147 -1.31 0.87 -2.33
N MET A 148 -0.89 1.58 -1.27
CA MET A 148 -1.32 1.33 0.10
C MET A 148 -1.99 2.58 0.68
N ASP A 149 -3.31 2.52 0.88
CA ASP A 149 -4.10 3.64 1.39
C ASP A 149 -4.30 3.47 2.91
N GLU A 150 -3.56 4.25 3.70
CA GLU A 150 -3.54 4.21 5.18
C GLU A 150 -3.33 2.78 5.74
N PRO A 151 -2.26 2.08 5.35
CA PRO A 151 -2.08 0.67 5.68
C PRO A 151 -2.03 0.38 7.18
N THR A 152 -1.61 1.35 7.99
CA THR A 152 -1.45 1.16 9.44
C THR A 152 -2.59 1.75 10.28
N ALA A 153 -3.62 2.30 9.63
CA ALA A 153 -4.77 2.89 10.36
C ALA A 153 -5.42 1.88 11.30
N GLY A 154 -5.65 2.27 12.55
CA GLY A 154 -6.29 1.44 13.57
C GLY A 154 -5.40 0.38 14.22
N MET A 155 -4.13 0.25 13.83
CA MET A 155 -3.18 -0.72 14.39
C MET A 155 -2.46 -0.17 15.64
N ALA A 156 -2.04 -1.07 16.53
CA ALA A 156 -1.16 -0.72 17.65
C ALA A 156 0.23 -0.32 17.15
N PRO A 157 0.99 0.54 17.87
CA PRO A 157 2.28 1.04 17.40
C PRO A 157 3.31 -0.05 17.03
N ALA A 158 3.35 -1.16 17.75
CA ALA A 158 4.24 -2.28 17.44
C ALA A 158 3.84 -2.98 16.13
N GLU A 159 2.55 -3.16 15.89
CA GLU A 159 2.02 -3.77 14.67
C GLU A 159 2.26 -2.89 13.44
N ARG A 160 2.10 -1.55 13.57
CA ARG A 160 2.42 -0.58 12.50
C ARG A 160 3.85 -0.72 12.03
N ARG A 161 4.80 -0.70 12.99
CA ARG A 161 6.23 -0.86 12.68
C ARG A 161 6.51 -2.22 12.03
N ALA A 162 5.90 -3.30 12.51
CA ALA A 162 6.06 -4.61 11.93
C ALA A 162 5.56 -4.67 10.49
N LEU A 163 4.36 -4.15 10.18
CA LEU A 163 3.80 -4.12 8.83
C LEU A 163 4.66 -3.29 7.88
N MET A 164 5.12 -2.11 8.30
CA MET A 164 5.95 -1.25 7.46
C MET A 164 7.34 -1.84 7.23
N LYS A 165 7.91 -2.52 8.22
CA LYS A 165 9.17 -3.26 8.05
C LYS A 165 9.04 -4.40 7.04
N LEU A 166 7.95 -5.16 7.10
CA LEU A 166 7.64 -6.18 6.08
C LEU A 166 7.51 -5.56 4.69
N THR A 167 6.80 -4.44 4.57
CA THR A 167 6.66 -3.69 3.31
C THR A 167 8.01 -3.23 2.78
N ALA A 168 8.87 -2.65 3.62
CA ALA A 168 10.21 -2.22 3.24
C ALA A 168 11.09 -3.41 2.75
N ASN A 169 11.01 -4.57 3.42
CA ASN A 169 11.71 -5.78 2.99
C ASN A 169 11.22 -6.26 1.61
N ILE A 170 9.93 -6.18 1.33
CA ILE A 170 9.35 -6.53 0.03
C ILE A 170 9.87 -5.58 -1.06
N VAL A 171 9.90 -4.26 -0.80
CA VAL A 171 10.45 -3.25 -1.71
C VAL A 171 11.88 -3.60 -2.10
N ILE A 172 12.73 -3.90 -1.12
CA ILE A 172 14.16 -4.21 -1.35
C ILE A 172 14.34 -5.53 -2.09
N ASN A 173 13.70 -6.60 -1.62
CA ASN A 173 13.97 -7.96 -2.09
C ASN A 173 13.29 -8.27 -3.43
N ARG A 174 12.14 -7.67 -3.70
CA ARG A 174 11.34 -7.93 -4.91
C ARG A 174 11.32 -6.78 -5.90
N LYS A 175 12.00 -5.66 -5.59
CA LYS A 175 12.01 -4.43 -6.40
C LYS A 175 10.61 -3.89 -6.71
N VAL A 176 9.65 -4.13 -5.82
CA VAL A 176 8.32 -3.57 -5.89
C VAL A 176 8.39 -2.10 -5.49
N SER A 177 7.82 -1.21 -6.28
CA SER A 177 7.67 0.19 -5.90
C SER A 177 6.39 0.36 -5.06
N VAL A 178 6.43 1.17 -4.02
CA VAL A 178 5.26 1.37 -3.14
C VAL A 178 4.93 2.86 -3.07
N LEU A 179 3.68 3.19 -3.36
CA LEU A 179 3.08 4.48 -3.04
C LEU A 179 2.11 4.26 -1.88
N PHE A 180 2.33 4.97 -0.77
CA PHE A 180 1.44 4.84 0.38
C PHE A 180 0.98 6.18 0.93
N THR A 181 -0.22 6.21 1.53
CA THR A 181 -0.70 7.35 2.31
C THR A 181 -0.68 6.99 3.78
N GLU A 182 -0.40 7.96 4.63
CA GLU A 182 -0.45 7.82 6.09
C GLU A 182 -0.75 9.15 6.76
N HIS A 183 -1.33 9.07 7.98
CA HIS A 183 -1.55 10.20 8.86
C HIS A 183 -0.57 10.24 10.03
N ASP A 184 0.04 9.10 10.34
CA ASP A 184 1.06 8.99 11.38
C ASP A 184 2.43 9.39 10.78
N MET A 185 2.92 10.56 11.18
CA MET A 185 4.17 11.09 10.66
C MET A 185 5.39 10.28 11.08
N ASP A 186 5.35 9.62 12.25
CA ASP A 186 6.44 8.75 12.68
C ASP A 186 6.56 7.57 11.71
N VAL A 187 5.44 6.97 11.30
CA VAL A 187 5.42 5.91 10.29
C VAL A 187 5.98 6.39 8.96
N VAL A 188 5.61 7.60 8.52
CA VAL A 188 6.12 8.18 7.27
C VAL A 188 7.63 8.40 7.34
N PHE A 189 8.10 9.07 8.40
CA PHE A 189 9.50 9.48 8.52
C PHE A 189 10.45 8.31 8.79
N GLU A 190 9.99 7.25 9.44
CA GLU A 190 10.79 6.04 9.67
C GLU A 190 10.94 5.16 8.41
N ASN A 191 10.01 5.25 7.44
CA ASN A 191 9.94 4.26 6.37
C ASN A 191 10.07 4.84 4.96
N ALA A 192 9.63 6.07 4.70
CA ALA A 192 9.64 6.62 3.35
C ALA A 192 11.04 6.97 2.87
N HIS A 193 11.35 6.64 1.61
CA HIS A 193 12.56 7.14 0.94
C HIS A 193 12.40 8.59 0.50
N ARG A 194 11.18 8.98 0.11
CA ARG A 194 10.80 10.32 -0.33
C ARG A 194 9.35 10.57 0.02
N VAL A 195 9.01 11.84 0.19
CA VAL A 195 7.67 12.27 0.61
C VAL A 195 7.12 13.31 -0.36
N LEU A 196 5.87 13.12 -0.76
CA LEU A 196 5.05 14.10 -1.48
C LEU A 196 4.05 14.72 -0.52
N VAL A 197 4.02 16.04 -0.44
CA VAL A 197 3.04 16.76 0.37
C VAL A 197 1.99 17.38 -0.54
N LEU A 198 0.75 16.90 -0.44
CA LEU A 198 -0.38 17.48 -1.16
C LEU A 198 -1.15 18.47 -0.29
N ASN A 199 -1.60 19.56 -0.91
CA ASN A 199 -2.53 20.50 -0.31
C ASN A 199 -3.51 20.98 -1.36
N ARG A 200 -4.82 20.83 -1.11
CA ARG A 200 -5.91 21.28 -1.98
C ARG A 200 -5.77 20.88 -3.46
N GLY A 201 -5.37 19.64 -3.70
CA GLY A 201 -5.20 19.08 -5.06
C GLY A 201 -3.94 19.56 -5.80
N GLN A 202 -2.97 20.10 -5.08
CA GLN A 202 -1.70 20.54 -5.64
C GLN A 202 -0.54 19.90 -4.87
N LEU A 203 0.57 19.65 -5.56
CA LEU A 203 1.83 19.28 -4.94
C LEU A 203 2.45 20.53 -4.29
N LEU A 204 2.57 20.53 -2.97
CA LEU A 204 3.16 21.60 -2.19
C LEU A 204 4.67 21.46 -2.13
N VAL A 205 5.13 20.27 -1.78
CA VAL A 205 6.57 19.94 -1.61
C VAL A 205 6.79 18.49 -1.99
N GLU A 206 7.95 18.22 -2.57
CA GLU A 206 8.48 16.88 -2.82
C GLU A 206 9.95 16.87 -2.42
N GLY A 207 10.38 15.86 -1.65
CA GLY A 207 11.77 15.77 -1.20
C GLY A 207 12.02 14.58 -0.28
N SER A 208 13.24 14.52 0.24
CA SER A 208 13.59 13.60 1.31
C SER A 208 12.79 13.88 2.58
N VAL A 209 12.76 12.91 3.48
CA VAL A 209 12.12 13.07 4.79
C VAL A 209 12.59 14.32 5.53
N ASP A 210 13.92 14.57 5.54
CA ASP A 210 14.52 15.71 6.25
C ASP A 210 14.13 17.04 5.60
N GLU A 211 14.15 17.13 4.25
CA GLU A 211 13.74 18.33 3.53
C GLU A 211 12.27 18.68 3.78
N VAL A 212 11.38 17.68 3.74
CA VAL A 212 9.96 17.87 3.98
C VAL A 212 9.69 18.25 5.43
N ARG A 213 10.39 17.64 6.39
CA ARG A 213 10.28 17.95 7.82
C ARG A 213 10.72 19.36 8.17
N ALA A 214 11.77 19.86 7.52
CA ALA A 214 12.29 21.20 7.73
C ALA A 214 11.51 22.30 6.98
N ASN A 215 10.62 21.93 6.07
CA ASN A 215 9.93 22.90 5.20
C ASN A 215 8.87 23.70 5.98
N PRO A 216 8.97 25.05 6.02
CA PRO A 216 8.06 25.89 6.79
C PRO A 216 6.60 25.86 6.29
N ASP A 217 6.36 25.64 5.00
CA ASP A 217 5.01 25.60 4.46
C ASP A 217 4.34 24.27 4.79
N VAL A 218 5.09 23.17 4.84
CA VAL A 218 4.61 21.88 5.37
C VAL A 218 4.24 22.02 6.84
N GLN A 219 5.13 22.61 7.65
CA GLN A 219 4.86 22.85 9.07
C GLN A 219 3.58 23.68 9.27
N LYS A 220 3.36 24.74 8.51
CA LYS A 220 2.12 25.56 8.59
C LYS A 220 0.86 24.74 8.27
N VAL A 221 0.91 23.89 7.25
CA VAL A 221 -0.22 23.05 6.84
C VAL A 221 -0.59 22.05 7.95
N TYR A 222 0.38 21.52 8.67
CA TYR A 222 0.18 20.56 9.74
C TYR A 222 0.03 21.18 11.12
N LEU A 223 0.71 22.29 11.45
CA LEU A 223 0.62 23.00 12.73
C LEU A 223 -0.69 23.76 12.89
N GLY A 224 -1.37 24.09 11.78
CA GLY A 224 -2.74 24.60 11.83
C GLY A 224 -3.77 23.61 12.37
N GLY A 225 -3.35 22.33 12.59
CA GLY A 225 -4.18 21.23 13.08
C GLY A 225 -3.69 20.53 14.36
N GLY A 226 -2.65 21.06 15.07
CA GLY A 226 -2.16 20.48 16.34
C GLY A 226 -0.87 19.64 16.16
N SER A 227 0.04 19.80 17.09
CA SER A 227 1.40 19.31 17.31
C SER A 227 1.78 17.90 16.77
N THR A 228 2.03 17.75 15.49
CA THR A 228 2.48 16.46 14.93
C THR A 228 3.96 16.50 14.46
N PHE A 229 4.62 17.67 14.49
CA PHE A 229 5.98 17.86 14.00
C PHE A 229 7.06 18.10 15.09
N ALA A 230 6.65 18.19 16.36
CA ALA A 230 7.61 18.28 17.46
C ALA A 230 8.27 16.93 17.68
N GLY A 231 9.48 16.77 17.17
CA GLY A 231 10.37 15.68 17.54
C GLY A 231 10.47 15.61 19.07
N ARG A 232 10.49 14.40 19.62
CA ARG A 232 10.91 14.18 21.00
C ARG A 232 12.29 14.79 21.16
N GLU A 233 12.36 15.95 21.80
CA GLU A 233 13.61 16.39 22.38
C GLU A 233 14.05 15.28 23.34
N THR A 234 15.23 14.74 23.09
CA THR A 234 15.93 13.84 23.99
C THR A 234 16.02 14.50 25.35
N SER A 235 15.18 14.07 26.29
CA SER A 235 15.42 14.35 27.70
C SER A 235 16.42 13.32 28.20
N ASP A 236 17.70 13.59 27.96
CA ASP A 236 18.81 13.14 28.80
C ASP A 236 19.16 14.28 29.74
N ALA A 237 18.81 14.13 31.00
CA ALA A 237 19.44 14.76 32.17
C ALA A 237 19.15 13.89 33.40
#